data_eac4551bb8a1e0bd4d7550b559650c44
#
_entry.id   eac4551bb8a1e0bd4d7550b559650c44
#
_cell.length_a   1.000
_cell.length_b   1.000
_cell.length_c   1.000
_cell.angle_alpha   90.00
_cell.angle_beta   90.00
_cell.angle_gamma   90.00
#
_symmetry.space_group_name_H-M   'P 1'
#
loop_
_entity.id
_entity.type
_entity.pdbx_description
1 polymer ?
#
loop_
_entity_poly.entity_id
_entity_poly.type
_entity_poly.pdbx_seq_one_letter_code
_entity_poly.pdbx_strand_id
1 'polypeptide(L)'
;MNTKPTAIVYVSNTGRTARYAKLIAGKTGLPVYELTEAKKALPKKTPIIYCGWLMASNVKDYRKAARRYNVVALCGVGLCPTGELLTEVRKATGLPAETPLFTLQGGMDRAALTGIYGSMIDFLIKSMEKKKDPSEKDTAMLEMLKAGGDFVSEEHLGAVLEWYYAE
;
A
#
# COMPACT_ATOMS: atom_id res chain seq x y z
N MET A 1 -8.27 -23.99 -0.44
CA MET A 1 -8.46 -23.49 -1.81
C MET A 1 -8.14 -22.01 -1.84
N ASN A 2 -7.18 -21.62 -2.65
CA ASN A 2 -6.92 -20.21 -2.89
C ASN A 2 -8.00 -19.64 -3.80
N THR A 3 -8.84 -18.79 -3.24
CA THR A 3 -9.87 -18.11 -4.03
C THR A 3 -9.18 -17.06 -4.91
N LYS A 4 -9.36 -17.15 -6.23
CA LYS A 4 -8.80 -16.16 -7.15
C LYS A 4 -9.54 -14.81 -7.00
N PRO A 5 -8.83 -13.69 -7.02
CA PRO A 5 -9.47 -12.38 -7.02
C PRO A 5 -10.19 -12.12 -8.36
N THR A 6 -11.30 -11.40 -8.29
CA THR A 6 -12.08 -11.02 -9.47
C THR A 6 -12.08 -9.50 -9.69
N ALA A 7 -11.51 -8.75 -8.77
CA ALA A 7 -11.37 -7.30 -8.90
C ALA A 7 -10.20 -6.78 -8.03
N ILE A 8 -9.78 -5.58 -8.32
CA ILE A 8 -8.82 -4.81 -7.52
C ILE A 8 -9.58 -3.62 -6.94
N VAL A 9 -9.42 -3.38 -5.63
CA VAL A 9 -10.01 -2.22 -4.95
C VAL A 9 -8.91 -1.47 -4.25
N TYR A 10 -8.91 -0.15 -4.34
CA TYR A 10 -7.85 0.67 -3.76
C TYR A 10 -8.35 1.93 -3.07
N VAL A 11 -7.52 2.47 -2.18
CA VAL A 11 -7.58 3.83 -1.65
C VAL A 11 -6.24 4.49 -1.87
N SER A 12 -6.23 5.69 -2.43
CA SER A 12 -5.01 6.44 -2.72
C SER A 12 -5.09 7.85 -2.15
N ASN A 13 -3.96 8.39 -1.70
CA ASN A 13 -3.85 9.77 -1.24
C ASN A 13 -3.15 10.65 -2.28
N THR A 14 -1.91 10.30 -2.64
CA THR A 14 -1.09 11.09 -3.57
C THR A 14 -0.99 10.46 -4.96
N GLY A 15 -1.77 9.44 -5.24
CA GLY A 15 -1.84 8.78 -6.53
C GLY A 15 -0.92 7.56 -6.72
N ARG A 16 0.04 7.31 -5.82
CA ARG A 16 0.97 6.16 -5.95
C ARG A 16 0.24 4.83 -5.86
N THR A 17 -0.64 4.68 -4.88
CA THR A 17 -1.44 3.45 -4.72
C THR A 17 -2.37 3.22 -5.92
N ALA A 18 -3.02 4.27 -6.41
CA ALA A 18 -3.86 4.21 -7.61
C ALA A 18 -3.07 3.72 -8.83
N ARG A 19 -1.85 4.20 -9.01
CA ARG A 19 -0.98 3.79 -10.13
C ARG A 19 -0.60 2.32 -10.02
N TYR A 20 -0.23 1.82 -8.84
CA TYR A 20 0.03 0.40 -8.63
C TYR A 20 -1.20 -0.46 -8.89
N ALA A 21 -2.36 -0.05 -8.39
CA ALA A 21 -3.61 -0.78 -8.65
C ALA A 21 -3.89 -0.89 -10.16
N LYS A 22 -3.68 0.18 -10.91
CA LYS A 22 -3.86 0.21 -12.37
C LYS A 22 -2.80 -0.64 -13.09
N LEU A 23 -1.55 -0.64 -12.62
CA LEU A 23 -0.50 -1.50 -13.18
C LEU A 23 -0.83 -2.99 -12.97
N ILE A 24 -1.28 -3.37 -11.78
CA ILE A 24 -1.74 -4.75 -11.51
C ILE A 24 -2.93 -5.10 -12.42
N ALA A 25 -3.89 -4.20 -12.58
CA ALA A 25 -5.03 -4.40 -13.48
C ALA A 25 -4.59 -4.64 -14.91
N GLY A 26 -3.63 -3.85 -15.40
CA GLY A 26 -3.08 -4.02 -16.75
C GLY A 26 -2.37 -5.35 -16.96
N LYS A 27 -1.74 -5.90 -15.93
CA LYS A 27 -1.02 -7.19 -15.99
C LYS A 27 -1.95 -8.40 -15.79
N THR A 28 -3.06 -8.23 -15.09
CA THR A 28 -3.95 -9.33 -14.71
C THR A 28 -5.26 -9.36 -15.50
N GLY A 29 -5.64 -8.24 -16.12
CA GLY A 29 -6.94 -8.08 -16.77
C GLY A 29 -8.09 -7.87 -15.79
N LEU A 30 -7.83 -7.76 -14.50
CA LEU A 30 -8.86 -7.52 -13.48
C LEU A 30 -9.41 -6.10 -13.56
N PRO A 31 -10.73 -5.90 -13.35
CA PRO A 31 -11.28 -4.56 -13.18
C PRO A 31 -10.74 -3.91 -11.89
N VAL A 32 -10.58 -2.61 -11.92
CA VAL A 32 -10.02 -1.82 -10.80
C VAL A 32 -10.97 -0.70 -10.41
N TYR A 33 -11.19 -0.56 -9.10
CA TYR A 33 -12.12 0.43 -8.54
C TYR A 33 -11.51 1.12 -7.33
N GLU A 34 -11.76 2.41 -7.20
CA GLU A 34 -11.56 3.10 -5.94
C GLU A 34 -12.61 2.59 -4.93
N LEU A 35 -12.28 2.56 -3.63
CA LEU A 35 -13.12 1.92 -2.59
C LEU A 35 -14.57 2.44 -2.57
N THR A 36 -14.77 3.74 -2.78
CA THR A 36 -16.11 4.34 -2.80
C THR A 36 -16.92 3.90 -4.03
N GLU A 37 -16.27 3.78 -5.18
CA GLU A 37 -16.88 3.29 -6.42
C GLU A 37 -17.17 1.79 -6.36
N ALA A 38 -16.27 1.03 -5.77
CA ALA A 38 -16.40 -0.42 -5.62
C ALA A 38 -17.68 -0.80 -4.89
N LYS A 39 -18.14 0.01 -3.94
CA LYS A 39 -19.40 -0.25 -3.20
C LYS A 39 -20.62 -0.30 -4.09
N LYS A 40 -20.61 0.43 -5.21
CA LYS A 40 -21.71 0.44 -6.19
C LYS A 40 -21.53 -0.65 -7.25
N ALA A 41 -20.29 -0.96 -7.61
CA ALA A 41 -19.95 -1.84 -8.72
C ALA A 41 -19.86 -3.32 -8.33
N LEU A 42 -19.47 -3.62 -7.08
CA LEU A 42 -19.17 -4.98 -6.64
C LEU A 42 -20.12 -5.47 -5.54
N PRO A 43 -20.61 -6.71 -5.66
CA PRO A 43 -21.34 -7.35 -4.57
C PRO A 43 -20.53 -7.48 -3.30
N LYS A 44 -21.22 -7.65 -2.15
CA LYS A 44 -20.55 -8.03 -0.90
C LYS A 44 -19.86 -9.38 -1.06
N LYS A 45 -18.73 -9.56 -0.34
CA LYS A 45 -17.94 -10.81 -0.36
C LYS A 45 -17.21 -11.09 -1.68
N THR A 46 -17.22 -10.16 -2.64
CA THR A 46 -16.39 -10.30 -3.83
C THR A 46 -14.92 -10.52 -3.42
N PRO A 47 -14.23 -11.55 -3.98
CA PRO A 47 -12.81 -11.74 -3.74
C PRO A 47 -11.98 -10.68 -4.47
N ILE A 48 -11.19 -9.93 -3.71
CA ILE A 48 -10.44 -8.78 -4.21
C ILE A 48 -8.97 -8.80 -3.81
N ILE A 49 -8.12 -8.19 -4.64
CA ILE A 49 -6.85 -7.63 -4.21
C ILE A 49 -7.15 -6.24 -3.66
N TYR A 50 -6.77 -5.97 -2.43
CA TYR A 50 -6.90 -4.63 -1.86
C TYR A 50 -5.56 -3.91 -1.86
N CYS A 51 -5.54 -2.67 -2.34
CA CYS A 51 -4.36 -1.82 -2.34
C CYS A 51 -4.63 -0.57 -1.52
N GLY A 52 -3.82 -0.32 -0.51
CA GLY A 52 -3.92 0.87 0.33
C GLY A 52 -2.55 1.46 0.62
N TRP A 53 -2.51 2.76 0.91
CA TRP A 53 -1.26 3.40 1.33
C TRP A 53 -0.99 3.15 2.81
N LEU A 54 0.29 3.13 3.16
CA LEU A 54 0.75 2.86 4.51
C LEU A 54 0.84 4.14 5.33
N MET A 55 0.22 4.10 6.52
CA MET A 55 0.35 5.13 7.54
C MET A 55 0.70 4.43 8.86
N ALA A 56 1.90 4.70 9.39
CA ALA A 56 2.42 4.03 10.59
C ALA A 56 2.30 2.49 10.51
N SER A 57 2.71 1.92 9.39
CA SER A 57 2.63 0.48 9.06
C SER A 57 1.21 -0.08 8.92
N ASN A 58 0.17 0.74 9.03
CA ASN A 58 -1.21 0.34 8.86
C ASN A 58 -1.68 0.65 7.43
N VAL A 59 -2.33 -0.31 6.77
CA VAL A 59 -2.88 -0.11 5.43
C VAL A 59 -4.21 0.63 5.53
N LYS A 60 -4.27 1.78 4.90
CA LYS A 60 -5.43 2.68 4.95
C LYS A 60 -6.72 1.96 4.53
N ASP A 61 -7.74 2.10 5.37
CA ASP A 61 -9.09 1.57 5.15
C ASP A 61 -9.20 0.05 4.91
N TYR A 62 -8.14 -0.73 5.18
CA TYR A 62 -8.19 -2.19 5.03
C TYR A 62 -9.38 -2.80 5.77
N ARG A 63 -9.62 -2.41 7.03
CA ARG A 63 -10.72 -2.97 7.82
C ARG A 63 -12.10 -2.69 7.23
N LYS A 64 -12.27 -1.53 6.60
CA LYS A 64 -13.51 -1.20 5.88
C LYS A 64 -13.71 -2.11 4.67
N ALA A 65 -12.64 -2.34 3.91
CA ALA A 65 -12.66 -3.25 2.77
C ALA A 65 -12.94 -4.69 3.22
N ALA A 66 -12.24 -5.18 4.25
CA ALA A 66 -12.38 -6.55 4.77
C ALA A 66 -13.75 -6.86 5.36
N ARG A 67 -14.47 -5.86 5.88
CA ARG A 67 -15.86 -6.05 6.33
C ARG A 67 -16.84 -6.28 5.19
N ARG A 68 -16.54 -5.77 4.02
CA ARG A 68 -17.44 -5.83 2.86
C ARG A 68 -17.04 -6.89 1.85
N TYR A 69 -15.75 -7.07 1.62
CA TYR A 69 -15.19 -7.94 0.60
C TYR A 69 -14.38 -9.08 1.21
N ASN A 70 -14.13 -10.09 0.40
CA ASN A 70 -13.15 -11.12 0.73
C ASN A 70 -11.78 -10.66 0.21
N VAL A 71 -10.95 -10.10 1.09
CA VAL A 71 -9.61 -9.65 0.72
C VAL A 71 -8.70 -10.87 0.63
N VAL A 72 -8.41 -11.32 -0.58
CA VAL A 72 -7.58 -12.51 -0.84
C VAL A 72 -6.08 -12.19 -0.94
N ALA A 73 -5.73 -10.93 -1.15
CA ALA A 73 -4.37 -10.41 -1.07
C ALA A 73 -4.37 -8.92 -0.74
N LEU A 74 -3.35 -8.48 -0.03
CA LEU A 74 -3.18 -7.09 0.41
C LEU A 74 -1.87 -6.51 -0.12
N CYS A 75 -1.96 -5.34 -0.76
CA CYS A 75 -0.80 -4.54 -1.16
C CYS A 75 -0.76 -3.26 -0.34
N GLY A 76 0.31 -3.07 0.42
CA GLY A 76 0.58 -1.83 1.14
C GLY A 76 1.62 -0.98 0.40
N VAL A 77 1.24 0.24 0.03
CA VAL A 77 2.12 1.16 -0.71
C VAL A 77 2.68 2.20 0.24
N GLY A 78 4.00 2.27 0.37
CA GLY A 78 4.65 3.14 1.34
C GLY A 78 6.00 3.67 0.88
N LEU A 79 6.74 4.18 1.85
CA LEU A 79 8.04 4.82 1.61
C LEU A 79 9.20 3.83 1.60
N CYS A 80 9.06 2.71 2.31
CA CYS A 80 10.13 1.71 2.42
C CYS A 80 10.30 0.93 1.13
N PRO A 81 11.50 0.40 0.88
CA PRO A 81 11.73 -0.49 -0.26
C PRO A 81 10.72 -1.63 -0.33
N THR A 82 10.39 -2.04 -1.54
CA THR A 82 9.47 -3.15 -1.80
C THR A 82 9.91 -4.42 -1.08
N GLY A 83 8.97 -5.08 -0.41
CA GLY A 83 9.22 -6.31 0.35
C GLY A 83 9.69 -6.11 1.78
N GLU A 84 9.92 -4.88 2.21
CA GLU A 84 10.27 -4.58 3.61
C GLU A 84 9.02 -4.38 4.49
N LEU A 85 9.21 -4.44 5.81
CA LEU A 85 8.18 -4.20 6.84
C LEU A 85 6.97 -5.15 6.79
N LEU A 86 7.09 -6.32 6.21
CA LEU A 86 5.97 -7.28 6.11
C LEU A 86 5.41 -7.67 7.47
N THR A 87 6.27 -7.95 8.44
CA THR A 87 5.85 -8.34 9.79
C THR A 87 5.14 -7.20 10.51
N GLU A 88 5.69 -6.01 10.44
CA GLU A 88 5.15 -4.80 11.07
C GLU A 88 3.79 -4.41 10.46
N VAL A 89 3.68 -4.45 9.14
CA VAL A 89 2.45 -4.14 8.42
C VAL A 89 1.36 -5.18 8.72
N ARG A 90 1.70 -6.45 8.72
CA ARG A 90 0.75 -7.53 9.06
C ARG A 90 0.19 -7.34 10.46
N LYS A 91 1.06 -7.08 11.43
CA LYS A 91 0.68 -6.87 12.83
C LYS A 91 -0.19 -5.62 13.01
N ALA A 92 0.26 -4.49 12.47
CA ALA A 92 -0.45 -3.21 12.60
C ALA A 92 -1.83 -3.23 11.94
N THR A 93 -1.93 -3.88 10.79
CA THR A 93 -3.17 -3.98 10.01
C THR A 93 -4.13 -5.05 10.58
N GLY A 94 -3.60 -6.03 11.31
CA GLY A 94 -4.36 -7.17 11.81
C GLY A 94 -4.71 -8.16 10.70
N LEU A 95 -3.82 -8.32 9.71
CA LEU A 95 -4.04 -9.20 8.58
C LEU A 95 -3.86 -10.66 8.99
N PRO A 96 -4.80 -11.57 8.63
CA PRO A 96 -4.66 -13.00 8.90
C PRO A 96 -3.36 -13.56 8.32
N ALA A 97 -2.77 -14.54 9.02
CA ALA A 97 -1.47 -15.12 8.66
C ALA A 97 -1.47 -15.75 7.26
N GLU A 98 -2.58 -16.32 6.85
CA GLU A 98 -2.76 -16.98 5.57
C GLU A 98 -2.97 -16.03 4.39
N THR A 99 -3.31 -14.76 4.65
CA THR A 99 -3.55 -13.80 3.57
C THR A 99 -2.22 -13.25 3.03
N PRO A 100 -1.94 -13.41 1.73
CA PRO A 100 -0.76 -12.82 1.11
C PRO A 100 -0.65 -11.31 1.32
N LEU A 101 0.53 -10.86 1.68
CA LEU A 101 0.85 -9.45 1.90
C LEU A 101 2.03 -9.05 1.05
N PHE A 102 1.89 -7.95 0.35
CA PHE A 102 2.94 -7.34 -0.45
C PHE A 102 3.12 -5.88 -0.06
N THR A 103 4.35 -5.44 0.13
CA THR A 103 4.68 -4.03 0.31
C THR A 103 5.39 -3.51 -0.92
N LEU A 104 4.96 -2.35 -1.39
CA LEU A 104 5.42 -1.75 -2.64
C LEU A 104 5.92 -0.33 -2.37
N GLN A 105 7.12 -0.02 -2.85
CA GLN A 105 7.66 1.32 -2.70
C GLN A 105 6.99 2.29 -3.68
N GLY A 106 6.26 3.25 -3.15
CA GLY A 106 5.57 4.28 -3.94
C GLY A 106 6.25 5.64 -3.87
N GLY A 107 6.84 5.94 -2.74
CA GLY A 107 7.37 7.26 -2.45
C GLY A 107 6.29 8.23 -1.99
N MET A 108 6.57 9.51 -2.11
CA MET A 108 5.72 10.55 -1.57
C MET A 108 5.78 11.81 -2.43
N ASP A 109 4.63 12.37 -2.75
CA ASP A 109 4.52 13.72 -3.30
C ASP A 109 4.40 14.70 -2.13
N ARG A 110 5.51 15.31 -1.77
CA ARG A 110 5.58 16.24 -0.64
C ARG A 110 4.66 17.44 -0.83
N ALA A 111 4.56 17.96 -2.05
CA ALA A 111 3.73 19.12 -2.38
C ALA A 111 2.22 18.81 -2.29
N ALA A 112 1.83 17.56 -2.56
CA ALA A 112 0.44 17.13 -2.50
C ALA A 112 -0.02 16.80 -1.08
N LEU A 113 0.89 16.61 -0.12
CA LEU A 113 0.57 16.35 1.29
C LEU A 113 0.24 17.65 2.01
N THR A 114 -1.03 17.84 2.33
CA THR A 114 -1.55 19.02 3.02
C THR A 114 -2.32 18.63 4.28
N GLY A 115 -2.65 19.62 5.12
CA GLY A 115 -3.44 19.42 6.32
C GLY A 115 -2.76 18.50 7.34
N ILE A 116 -3.54 17.62 7.94
CA ILE A 116 -3.08 16.73 9.03
C ILE A 116 -1.95 15.80 8.60
N TYR A 117 -1.97 15.30 7.36
CA TYR A 117 -0.94 14.40 6.86
C TYR A 117 0.38 15.14 6.62
N GLY A 118 0.35 16.35 6.08
CA GLY A 118 1.51 17.21 5.97
C GLY A 118 2.14 17.51 7.32
N SER A 119 1.32 17.83 8.32
CA SER A 119 1.77 18.09 9.69
C SER A 119 2.39 16.85 10.33
N MET A 120 1.84 15.66 10.10
CA MET A 120 2.40 14.40 10.60
C MET A 120 3.78 14.13 10.00
N ILE A 121 3.97 14.37 8.71
CA ILE A 121 5.26 14.21 8.05
C ILE A 121 6.28 15.22 8.58
N ASP A 122 5.90 16.48 8.76
CA ASP A 122 6.77 17.50 9.36
C ASP A 122 7.20 17.14 10.77
N PHE A 123 6.28 16.60 11.58
CA PHE A 123 6.61 16.12 12.93
C PHE A 123 7.60 14.94 12.87
N LEU A 124 7.37 13.99 11.97
CA LEU A 124 8.26 12.83 11.79
C LEU A 124 9.67 13.27 11.37
N ILE A 125 9.77 14.21 10.43
CA ILE A 125 11.07 14.79 10.01
C ILE A 125 11.80 15.38 11.21
N LYS A 126 11.13 16.21 11.99
CA LYS A 126 11.73 16.84 13.18
C LYS A 126 12.18 15.80 14.22
N SER A 127 11.38 14.76 14.43
CA SER A 127 11.73 13.68 15.36
C SER A 127 12.96 12.91 14.89
N MET A 128 13.07 12.63 13.58
CA MET A 128 14.22 11.92 13.01
C MET A 128 15.49 12.77 13.01
N GLU A 129 15.36 14.07 12.78
CA GLU A 129 16.51 15.01 12.85
C GLU A 129 17.14 15.08 14.26
N LYS A 130 16.35 14.87 15.30
CA LYS A 130 16.81 14.87 16.70
C LYS A 130 17.42 13.55 17.15
N LYS A 131 17.33 12.49 16.35
CA LYS A 131 17.84 11.18 16.71
C LYS A 131 19.36 11.20 16.83
N LYS A 132 19.88 10.72 17.97
CA LYS A 132 21.30 10.49 18.18
C LYS A 132 21.67 9.16 17.50
N ASP A 133 22.80 9.13 16.80
CA ASP A 133 23.31 7.95 16.09
C ASP A 133 22.31 7.35 15.08
N PRO A 134 21.86 8.12 14.06
CA PRO A 134 20.97 7.59 13.04
C PRO A 134 21.67 6.49 12.22
N SER A 135 20.93 5.42 11.93
CA SER A 135 21.39 4.37 11.01
C SER A 135 21.38 4.87 9.56
N GLU A 136 22.01 4.11 8.65
CA GLU A 136 21.92 4.40 7.21
C GLU A 136 20.47 4.39 6.71
N LYS A 137 19.64 3.47 7.23
CA LYS A 137 18.20 3.43 6.94
C LYS A 137 17.48 4.67 7.43
N ASP A 138 17.80 5.15 8.63
CA ASP A 138 17.23 6.37 9.19
C ASP A 138 17.60 7.60 8.33
N THR A 139 18.84 7.70 7.90
CA THR A 139 19.31 8.80 7.05
C THR A 139 18.62 8.78 5.67
N ALA A 140 18.52 7.61 5.04
CA ALA A 140 17.85 7.45 3.76
C ALA A 140 16.35 7.79 3.86
N MET A 141 15.68 7.35 4.92
CA MET A 141 14.29 7.67 5.18
C MET A 141 14.08 9.17 5.39
N LEU A 142 14.95 9.82 6.15
CA LEU A 142 14.88 11.26 6.38
C LEU A 142 15.04 12.06 5.09
N GLU A 143 15.97 11.69 4.25
CA GLU A 143 16.17 12.32 2.94
C GLU A 143 14.92 12.16 2.06
N MET A 144 14.34 10.96 2.03
CA MET A 144 13.11 10.69 1.30
C MET A 144 11.93 11.53 1.82
N LEU A 145 11.78 11.63 3.14
CA LEU A 145 10.72 12.45 3.74
C LEU A 145 10.86 13.93 3.40
N LYS A 146 12.09 14.45 3.32
CA LYS A 146 12.35 15.84 2.97
C LYS A 146 12.16 16.13 1.48
N ALA A 147 12.70 15.27 0.63
CA ALA A 147 12.72 15.48 -0.82
C ALA A 147 11.45 14.99 -1.51
N GLY A 148 10.77 13.99 -0.93
CA GLY A 148 9.75 13.22 -1.62
C GLY A 148 10.39 12.32 -2.68
N GLY A 149 9.61 11.84 -3.61
CA GLY A 149 10.05 11.03 -4.73
C GLY A 149 8.96 10.13 -5.27
N ASP A 150 9.14 9.69 -6.49
CA ASP A 150 8.25 8.74 -7.16
C ASP A 150 9.02 7.46 -7.50
N PHE A 151 8.70 6.39 -6.80
CA PHE A 151 9.33 5.07 -6.95
C PHE A 151 8.37 4.03 -7.52
N VAL A 152 7.21 4.43 -8.02
CA VAL A 152 6.27 3.51 -8.66
C VAL A 152 6.93 2.88 -9.88
N SER A 153 6.98 1.55 -9.90
CA SER A 153 7.60 0.80 -10.99
C SER A 153 6.96 -0.58 -11.13
N GLU A 154 6.80 -1.03 -12.37
CA GLU A 154 6.37 -2.40 -12.65
C GLU A 154 7.31 -3.46 -12.08
N GLU A 155 8.60 -3.13 -11.94
CA GLU A 155 9.60 -4.03 -11.36
C GLU A 155 9.25 -4.46 -9.93
N HIS A 156 8.53 -3.63 -9.20
CA HIS A 156 8.11 -3.95 -7.84
C HIS A 156 6.96 -4.97 -7.76
N LEU A 157 6.32 -5.29 -8.86
CA LEU A 157 5.15 -6.18 -8.90
C LEU A 157 5.49 -7.68 -9.00
N GLY A 158 6.77 -8.04 -9.07
CA GLY A 158 7.19 -9.43 -9.26
C GLY A 158 6.47 -10.41 -8.34
N ALA A 159 6.54 -10.19 -7.02
CA ALA A 159 5.93 -11.09 -6.04
C ALA A 159 4.39 -11.14 -6.14
N VAL A 160 3.75 -10.03 -6.43
CA VAL A 160 2.28 -9.96 -6.63
C VAL A 160 1.87 -10.80 -7.84
N LEU A 161 2.58 -10.66 -8.94
CA LEU A 161 2.28 -11.36 -10.19
C LEU A 161 2.61 -12.85 -10.09
N GLU A 162 3.71 -13.22 -9.43
CA GLU A 162 4.03 -14.63 -9.14
C GLU A 162 2.90 -15.27 -8.35
N TRP A 163 2.44 -14.63 -7.29
CA TRP A 163 1.32 -15.12 -6.50
C TRP A 163 0.03 -15.23 -7.34
N TYR A 164 -0.28 -14.20 -8.13
CA TYR A 164 -1.52 -14.16 -8.93
C TYR A 164 -1.57 -15.27 -9.98
N TYR A 165 -0.45 -15.56 -10.62
CA TYR A 165 -0.35 -16.58 -11.66
C TYR A 165 0.02 -17.98 -11.13
N ALA A 166 0.33 -18.10 -9.85
CA ALA A 166 0.54 -19.42 -9.23
C ALA A 166 -0.81 -20.16 -9.16
N GLU A 167 -0.80 -21.44 -9.56
CA GLU A 167 -1.95 -22.32 -9.48
C GLU A 167 -2.14 -22.93 -8.08
#